data_406053c83b624d84aed93a057934d12b
#
_entry.id   406053c83b624d84aed93a057934d12b
#
_cell.length_a   1.000
_cell.length_b   1.000
_cell.length_c   1.000
_cell.angle_alpha   90.00
_cell.angle_beta   90.00
_cell.angle_gamma   90.00
#
_symmetry.space_group_name_H-M   'P 1'
#
loop_
_entity.id
_entity.type
_entity.pdbx_description
1 polymer ?
#
loop_
_entity_poly.entity_id
_entity_poly.type
_entity_poly.pdbx_seq_one_letter_code
_entity_poly.pdbx_strand_id
1 'polypeptide(L)'
;QRQMCIRDRNQSAHGDREFGHIVTRMRKNRKVVVGHWQDEKAQGQIATWMRVCAGWADAQDMLIIRFGDQMNNVAVTDGDKVSAEQVLGYHVDYCPVNDLMKYYNAVEDKNVQAMVDTYFKEYDHAPELEKTGTEAYTKVWNSAKAEIALRRILKDTGAKAFTTNFNDLGDFDQIPGLASQRLMEEGYGFGAEGDWKTAALYRTTWFMSQGMPKGCSFLEDYTLHFDGEQSAILQAHMLEVCPLIAEAKPKLEVHRLSIGIDSETARLVFTSKQGEGVAATIVDLGNRFRLIVNKVECIKSKPLPKLPVASALWIPMPNLEVGAAAWILAGGTHHTSFSYDLTVEYWEDYAEMAGIEMVVIDENTTISEFKKELRMNEVYYMLNKALC
;
A
#
# COMPACT_ATOMS: atom_id res chain seq x y z
N GLN A 1 -18.40 29.78 36.93
CA GLN A 1 -17.03 29.80 36.45
C GLN A 1 -16.64 31.17 35.95
N ARG A 2 -15.49 31.63 36.30
CA ARG A 2 -14.99 33.01 36.11
C ARG A 2 -14.70 33.24 34.62
N GLN A 3 -15.72 33.62 33.87
CA GLN A 3 -15.57 33.89 32.43
C GLN A 3 -14.48 34.91 32.10
N MET A 4 -14.19 35.86 33.01
CA MET A 4 -13.14 36.84 32.80
C MET A 4 -11.73 36.29 32.77
N CYS A 5 -11.47 35.14 33.39
CA CYS A 5 -10.12 34.56 33.45
C CYS A 5 -9.81 33.60 32.33
N ILE A 6 -10.80 33.20 31.50
CA ILE A 6 -10.68 32.14 30.51
C ILE A 6 -10.99 32.58 29.08
N ARG A 7 -11.35 33.83 28.84
CA ARG A 7 -11.65 34.30 27.49
C ARG A 7 -10.47 34.24 26.51
N ASP A 8 -9.28 34.35 27.02
CA ASP A 8 -8.02 34.39 26.28
C ASP A 8 -6.99 33.37 26.78
N ARG A 9 -7.39 32.50 27.69
CA ARG A 9 -6.50 31.47 28.31
C ARG A 9 -7.23 30.14 28.47
N ASN A 10 -6.55 29.09 28.09
CA ASN A 10 -7.01 27.75 28.32
C ASN A 10 -6.66 27.31 29.75
N GLN A 11 -7.67 27.04 30.58
CA GLN A 11 -7.48 26.61 31.97
C GLN A 11 -7.64 25.09 32.18
N SER A 12 -7.57 24.30 31.13
CA SER A 12 -7.70 22.83 31.22
C SER A 12 -6.44 22.13 31.79
N ALA A 13 -5.33 22.85 31.95
CA ALA A 13 -4.02 22.25 32.24
C ALA A 13 -4.01 21.26 33.40
N HIS A 14 -4.77 21.48 34.47
CA HIS A 14 -4.80 20.54 35.58
C HIS A 14 -5.73 19.34 35.31
N GLY A 15 -6.88 19.57 34.67
CA GLY A 15 -7.73 18.46 34.24
C GLY A 15 -7.08 17.57 33.19
N ASP A 16 -6.34 18.15 32.28
CA ASP A 16 -5.57 17.40 31.26
C ASP A 16 -4.51 16.50 31.92
N ARG A 17 -3.84 16.97 32.99
CA ARG A 17 -2.86 16.18 33.75
C ARG A 17 -3.51 15.08 34.57
N GLU A 18 -4.64 15.32 35.19
CA GLU A 18 -5.42 14.29 35.90
C GLU A 18 -5.84 13.17 34.93
N PHE A 19 -6.43 13.56 33.79
CA PHE A 19 -6.82 12.61 32.75
C PHE A 19 -5.61 11.86 32.20
N GLY A 20 -4.53 12.57 31.87
CA GLY A 20 -3.30 11.98 31.37
C GLY A 20 -2.69 10.97 32.33
N HIS A 21 -2.72 11.25 33.65
CA HIS A 21 -2.27 10.32 34.67
C HIS A 21 -3.12 9.03 34.69
N ILE A 22 -4.45 9.17 34.66
CA ILE A 22 -5.37 8.03 34.66
C ILE A 22 -5.11 7.14 33.44
N VAL A 23 -5.05 7.73 32.22
CA VAL A 23 -4.87 7.00 30.96
C VAL A 23 -3.48 6.32 30.93
N THR A 24 -2.44 6.96 31.49
CA THR A 24 -1.11 6.35 31.63
C THR A 24 -1.16 5.12 32.54
N ARG A 25 -1.83 5.20 33.69
CA ARG A 25 -2.01 4.04 34.61
C ARG A 25 -2.82 2.92 33.95
N MET A 26 -3.76 3.26 33.08
CA MET A 26 -4.54 2.30 32.30
C MET A 26 -3.75 1.69 31.13
N ARG A 27 -2.52 2.16 30.87
CA ARG A 27 -1.69 1.75 29.73
C ARG A 27 -2.42 1.86 28.39
N LYS A 28 -3.20 2.96 28.20
CA LYS A 28 -3.90 3.21 26.96
C LYS A 28 -3.09 4.11 26.05
N ASN A 29 -2.92 3.65 24.81
CA ASN A 29 -2.30 4.42 23.75
C ASN A 29 -3.17 5.63 23.40
N ARG A 30 -2.54 6.74 23.08
CA ARG A 30 -3.23 8.00 22.80
C ARG A 30 -2.32 9.01 22.11
N LYS A 31 -2.90 9.88 21.32
CA LYS A 31 -2.22 11.09 20.87
C LYS A 31 -2.44 12.23 21.87
N VAL A 32 -1.40 12.98 22.16
CA VAL A 32 -1.45 14.20 22.97
C VAL A 32 -1.16 15.40 22.07
N VAL A 33 -2.14 16.29 21.92
CA VAL A 33 -2.00 17.52 21.15
C VAL A 33 -2.06 18.70 22.10
N VAL A 34 -1.03 19.55 22.09
CA VAL A 34 -0.95 20.76 22.93
C VAL A 34 -0.93 21.99 22.04
N GLY A 35 -1.95 22.83 22.20
CA GLY A 35 -2.10 24.08 21.42
C GLY A 35 -3.43 24.73 21.67
N HIS A 36 -3.58 25.98 21.20
CA HIS A 36 -4.87 26.64 21.20
C HIS A 36 -5.76 26.02 20.09
N TRP A 37 -7.06 25.89 20.33
CA TRP A 37 -7.98 25.25 19.38
C TRP A 37 -8.07 25.96 18.00
N GLN A 38 -7.70 27.24 17.92
CA GLN A 38 -7.60 28.00 16.66
C GLN A 38 -6.19 27.93 16.03
N ASP A 39 -5.25 27.28 16.67
CA ASP A 39 -3.90 27.10 16.12
C ASP A 39 -3.93 26.06 14.99
N GLU A 40 -3.52 26.46 13.81
CA GLU A 40 -3.47 25.61 12.61
C GLU A 40 -2.60 24.37 12.84
N LYS A 41 -1.51 24.49 13.61
CA LYS A 41 -0.67 23.34 13.94
C LYS A 41 -1.43 22.30 14.79
N ALA A 42 -2.14 22.77 15.84
CA ALA A 42 -2.92 21.87 16.68
C ALA A 42 -4.08 21.25 15.89
N GLN A 43 -4.76 22.03 15.05
CA GLN A 43 -5.80 21.51 14.15
C GLN A 43 -5.25 20.48 13.15
N GLY A 44 -4.07 20.73 12.59
CA GLY A 44 -3.38 19.80 11.69
C GLY A 44 -3.08 18.46 12.36
N GLN A 45 -2.52 18.47 13.56
CA GLN A 45 -2.26 17.24 14.33
C GLN A 45 -3.54 16.47 14.67
N ILE A 46 -4.63 17.18 15.01
CA ILE A 46 -5.94 16.54 15.25
C ILE A 46 -6.47 15.93 13.95
N ALA A 47 -6.36 16.64 12.83
CA ALA A 47 -6.81 16.15 11.54
C ALA A 47 -6.04 14.89 11.11
N THR A 48 -4.71 14.84 11.31
CA THR A 48 -3.89 13.64 11.10
C THR A 48 -4.40 12.49 11.93
N TRP A 49 -4.57 12.69 13.25
CA TRP A 49 -5.09 11.65 14.14
C TRP A 49 -6.47 11.15 13.74
N MET A 50 -7.38 12.05 13.35
CA MET A 50 -8.72 11.66 12.90
C MET A 50 -8.68 10.78 11.64
N ARG A 51 -7.79 11.07 10.68
CA ARG A 51 -7.60 10.24 9.50
C ARG A 51 -7.02 8.87 9.84
N VAL A 52 -6.08 8.83 10.77
CA VAL A 52 -5.53 7.56 11.29
C VAL A 52 -6.60 6.75 12.00
N CYS A 53 -7.42 7.37 12.87
CA CYS A 53 -8.56 6.71 13.51
C CYS A 53 -9.53 6.11 12.48
N ALA A 54 -9.82 6.84 11.40
CA ALA A 54 -10.69 6.37 10.34
C ALA A 54 -10.07 5.19 9.56
N GLY A 55 -8.76 5.27 9.24
CA GLY A 55 -8.02 4.17 8.61
C GLY A 55 -7.94 2.94 9.50
N TRP A 56 -7.71 3.13 10.80
CA TRP A 56 -7.74 2.05 11.79
C TRP A 56 -9.11 1.40 11.88
N ALA A 57 -10.19 2.20 11.93
CA ALA A 57 -11.56 1.67 11.95
C ALA A 57 -11.91 0.89 10.68
N ASP A 58 -11.43 1.34 9.50
CA ASP A 58 -11.61 0.60 8.24
C ASP A 58 -10.83 -0.71 8.23
N ALA A 59 -9.69 -0.76 8.91
CA ALA A 59 -8.87 -1.97 9.04
C ALA A 59 -9.48 -3.03 9.96
N GLN A 60 -10.28 -2.63 10.94
CA GLN A 60 -10.97 -3.58 11.80
C GLN A 60 -12.03 -4.35 10.98
N ASP A 61 -12.05 -5.67 11.11
CA ASP A 61 -12.87 -6.57 10.31
C ASP A 61 -12.63 -6.45 8.79
N MET A 62 -11.41 -6.08 8.38
CA MET A 62 -11.03 -6.03 6.97
C MET A 62 -10.87 -7.43 6.42
N LEU A 63 -11.79 -7.86 5.54
CA LEU A 63 -11.62 -9.09 4.79
C LEU A 63 -10.65 -8.89 3.62
N ILE A 64 -9.63 -9.74 3.56
CA ILE A 64 -8.61 -9.82 2.51
C ILE A 64 -8.70 -11.19 1.84
N ILE A 65 -8.97 -11.23 0.54
CA ILE A 65 -9.05 -12.50 -0.19
C ILE A 65 -7.74 -12.79 -0.90
N ARG A 66 -7.18 -13.97 -0.65
CA ARG A 66 -6.06 -14.50 -1.43
C ARG A 66 -6.60 -15.43 -2.52
N PHE A 67 -6.51 -14.99 -3.77
CA PHE A 67 -6.78 -15.81 -4.94
C PHE A 67 -5.54 -16.66 -5.27
N GLY A 68 -5.65 -17.98 -5.11
CA GLY A 68 -4.51 -18.86 -5.00
C GLY A 68 -3.89 -18.78 -3.60
N ASP A 69 -2.72 -19.33 -3.40
CA ASP A 69 -1.99 -19.24 -2.13
C ASP A 69 -0.82 -18.25 -2.23
N GLN A 70 -0.04 -18.08 -1.16
CA GLN A 70 1.21 -17.34 -1.25
C GLN A 70 2.17 -18.05 -2.20
N MET A 71 3.11 -17.31 -2.75
CA MET A 71 4.18 -17.88 -3.52
C MET A 71 5.21 -18.57 -2.61
N ASN A 72 5.43 -19.85 -2.79
CA ASN A 72 6.30 -20.68 -1.94
C ASN A 72 7.76 -20.19 -1.87
N ASN A 73 8.22 -19.47 -2.88
CA ASN A 73 9.60 -18.98 -2.97
C ASN A 73 9.77 -17.53 -2.49
N VAL A 74 8.70 -16.90 -1.99
CA VAL A 74 8.69 -15.51 -1.56
C VAL A 74 8.29 -15.44 -0.09
N ALA A 75 9.27 -15.54 0.80
CA ALA A 75 9.04 -15.65 2.25
C ALA A 75 8.28 -14.46 2.85
N VAL A 76 8.38 -13.29 2.24
CA VAL A 76 7.77 -12.05 2.75
C VAL A 76 6.26 -11.97 2.55
N THR A 77 5.70 -12.83 1.70
CA THR A 77 4.26 -12.79 1.37
C THR A 77 3.39 -13.53 2.38
N ASP A 78 3.97 -14.37 3.21
CA ASP A 78 3.26 -15.06 4.28
C ASP A 78 3.41 -14.35 5.63
N GLY A 79 2.77 -14.88 6.68
CA GLY A 79 2.80 -14.37 8.04
C GLY A 79 1.72 -14.99 8.91
N ASP A 80 1.74 -14.69 10.20
CA ASP A 80 0.76 -15.17 11.18
C ASP A 80 -0.57 -14.41 11.04
N LYS A 81 -1.51 -15.02 10.34
CA LYS A 81 -2.85 -14.45 10.09
C LYS A 81 -3.67 -14.35 11.38
N VAL A 82 -3.48 -15.25 12.33
CA VAL A 82 -4.19 -15.20 13.61
C VAL A 82 -3.71 -14.02 14.45
N SER A 83 -2.39 -13.82 14.52
CA SER A 83 -1.84 -12.64 15.17
C SER A 83 -2.25 -11.34 14.46
N ALA A 84 -2.34 -11.35 13.13
CA ALA A 84 -2.80 -10.18 12.37
C ALA A 84 -4.27 -9.84 12.65
N GLU A 85 -5.13 -10.83 12.79
CA GLU A 85 -6.53 -10.62 13.17
C GLU A 85 -6.65 -10.01 14.56
N GLN A 86 -5.87 -10.52 15.52
CA GLN A 86 -5.89 -10.02 16.91
C GLN A 86 -5.30 -8.62 17.07
N VAL A 87 -4.23 -8.30 16.34
CA VAL A 87 -3.48 -7.05 16.50
C VAL A 87 -3.93 -5.97 15.54
N LEU A 88 -4.24 -6.34 14.29
CA LEU A 88 -4.51 -5.40 13.20
C LEU A 88 -5.96 -5.45 12.71
N GLY A 89 -6.74 -6.45 13.11
CA GLY A 89 -8.13 -6.64 12.70
C GLY A 89 -8.29 -7.24 11.30
N TYR A 90 -7.25 -7.86 10.74
CA TYR A 90 -7.28 -8.39 9.37
C TYR A 90 -7.83 -9.83 9.34
N HIS A 91 -8.88 -10.07 8.58
CA HIS A 91 -9.36 -11.40 8.23
C HIS A 91 -8.80 -11.82 6.87
N VAL A 92 -7.96 -12.85 6.86
CA VAL A 92 -7.29 -13.31 5.63
C VAL A 92 -7.86 -14.65 5.20
N ASP A 93 -8.65 -14.63 4.13
CA ASP A 93 -9.28 -15.81 3.58
C ASP A 93 -8.58 -16.30 2.30
N TYR A 94 -8.56 -17.62 2.14
CA TYR A 94 -8.14 -18.26 0.91
C TYR A 94 -9.34 -18.47 -0.02
N CYS A 95 -9.18 -18.09 -1.28
CA CYS A 95 -10.13 -18.38 -2.33
C CYS A 95 -9.44 -19.18 -3.45
N PRO A 96 -9.89 -20.41 -3.75
CA PRO A 96 -9.39 -21.15 -4.90
C PRO A 96 -9.58 -20.35 -6.19
N VAL A 97 -8.58 -20.34 -7.06
CA VAL A 97 -8.69 -19.65 -8.36
C VAL A 97 -9.87 -20.15 -9.19
N ASN A 98 -10.21 -21.44 -9.06
CA ASN A 98 -11.39 -22.03 -9.71
C ASN A 98 -12.72 -21.39 -9.26
N ASP A 99 -12.79 -20.83 -8.05
CA ASP A 99 -13.99 -20.11 -7.60
C ASP A 99 -14.07 -18.74 -8.27
N LEU A 100 -12.96 -18.02 -8.41
CA LEU A 100 -12.88 -16.81 -9.23
C LEU A 100 -13.23 -17.10 -10.70
N MET A 101 -12.79 -18.25 -11.25
CA MET A 101 -13.12 -18.66 -12.62
C MET A 101 -14.62 -18.88 -12.85
N LYS A 102 -15.39 -19.27 -11.83
CA LYS A 102 -16.85 -19.33 -11.94
C LYS A 102 -17.45 -17.94 -12.21
N TYR A 103 -16.95 -16.92 -11.50
CA TYR A 103 -17.35 -15.52 -11.73
C TYR A 103 -16.92 -15.07 -13.13
N TYR A 104 -15.69 -15.36 -13.52
CA TYR A 104 -15.15 -15.00 -14.84
C TYR A 104 -16.01 -15.61 -15.98
N ASN A 105 -16.32 -16.88 -15.91
CA ASN A 105 -17.10 -17.58 -16.94
C ASN A 105 -18.58 -17.14 -16.99
N ALA A 106 -19.10 -16.59 -15.88
CA ALA A 106 -20.47 -16.04 -15.81
C ALA A 106 -20.59 -14.58 -16.28
N VAL A 107 -19.50 -13.94 -16.73
CA VAL A 107 -19.57 -12.57 -17.26
C VAL A 107 -20.19 -12.59 -18.66
N GLU A 108 -21.24 -11.83 -18.86
CA GLU A 108 -21.90 -11.68 -20.16
C GLU A 108 -21.12 -10.73 -21.08
N ASP A 109 -21.01 -11.07 -22.35
CA ASP A 109 -20.25 -10.31 -23.36
C ASP A 109 -20.64 -8.84 -23.45
N LYS A 110 -21.93 -8.52 -23.27
CA LYS A 110 -22.39 -7.12 -23.26
C LYS A 110 -21.75 -6.27 -22.16
N ASN A 111 -21.49 -6.89 -20.99
CA ASN A 111 -20.85 -6.21 -19.87
C ASN A 111 -19.35 -6.06 -20.13
N VAL A 112 -18.73 -7.06 -20.76
CA VAL A 112 -17.33 -6.99 -21.18
C VAL A 112 -17.14 -5.85 -22.21
N GLN A 113 -18.01 -5.77 -23.22
CA GLN A 113 -17.95 -4.70 -24.22
C GLN A 113 -18.06 -3.32 -23.58
N ALA A 114 -19.02 -3.13 -22.64
CA ALA A 114 -19.17 -1.86 -21.95
C ALA A 114 -17.94 -1.47 -21.13
N MET A 115 -17.23 -2.45 -20.55
CA MET A 115 -15.98 -2.22 -19.81
C MET A 115 -14.84 -1.88 -20.78
N VAL A 116 -14.73 -2.56 -21.93
CA VAL A 116 -13.75 -2.25 -22.97
C VAL A 116 -13.97 -0.82 -23.51
N ASP A 117 -15.22 -0.44 -23.77
CA ASP A 117 -15.56 0.93 -24.20
C ASP A 117 -15.16 1.97 -23.14
N THR A 118 -15.28 1.60 -21.86
CA THR A 118 -14.82 2.43 -20.73
C THR A 118 -13.29 2.60 -20.75
N TYR A 119 -12.53 1.52 -20.97
CA TYR A 119 -11.09 1.59 -21.08
C TYR A 119 -10.62 2.52 -22.21
N PHE A 120 -11.19 2.36 -23.40
CA PHE A 120 -10.85 3.18 -24.56
C PHE A 120 -11.23 4.66 -24.38
N LYS A 121 -12.26 4.94 -23.59
CA LYS A 121 -12.62 6.31 -23.23
C LYS A 121 -11.67 6.93 -22.18
N GLU A 122 -11.31 6.14 -21.18
CA GLU A 122 -10.54 6.63 -20.02
C GLU A 122 -9.04 6.72 -20.28
N TYR A 123 -8.47 5.85 -21.14
CA TYR A 123 -7.03 5.76 -21.36
C TYR A 123 -6.62 6.10 -22.77
N ASP A 124 -5.44 6.67 -22.92
CA ASP A 124 -4.82 6.81 -24.24
C ASP A 124 -4.39 5.43 -24.73
N HIS A 125 -4.57 5.14 -26.00
CA HIS A 125 -4.23 3.85 -26.59
C HIS A 125 -3.96 3.97 -28.10
N ALA A 126 -3.27 2.98 -28.65
CA ALA A 126 -3.08 2.90 -30.10
C ALA A 126 -4.38 2.44 -30.80
N PRO A 127 -4.78 3.02 -31.96
CA PRO A 127 -6.00 2.64 -32.64
C PRO A 127 -6.09 1.15 -33.05
N GLU A 128 -4.96 0.47 -33.10
CA GLU A 128 -4.85 -0.96 -33.35
C GLU A 128 -5.53 -1.80 -32.28
N LEU A 129 -5.56 -1.32 -31.03
CA LEU A 129 -6.21 -2.02 -29.91
C LEU A 129 -7.74 -2.08 -30.05
N GLU A 130 -8.36 -1.21 -30.85
CA GLU A 130 -9.80 -1.25 -31.13
C GLU A 130 -10.20 -2.27 -32.20
N LYS A 131 -9.23 -2.87 -32.92
CA LYS A 131 -9.50 -3.82 -34.00
C LYS A 131 -9.95 -5.16 -33.44
N THR A 132 -11.24 -5.42 -33.50
CA THR A 132 -11.85 -6.71 -33.12
C THR A 132 -11.23 -7.88 -33.90
N GLY A 133 -11.07 -9.02 -33.24
CA GLY A 133 -10.49 -10.24 -33.79
C GLY A 133 -8.96 -10.27 -33.85
N THR A 134 -8.27 -9.24 -33.34
CA THR A 134 -6.83 -9.28 -33.13
C THR A 134 -6.51 -9.86 -31.76
N GLU A 135 -5.29 -10.39 -31.57
CA GLU A 135 -4.82 -10.88 -30.29
C GLU A 135 -4.82 -9.75 -29.25
N ALA A 136 -4.32 -8.57 -29.58
CA ALA A 136 -4.27 -7.43 -28.68
C ALA A 136 -5.66 -7.00 -28.17
N TYR A 137 -6.66 -6.93 -29.07
CA TYR A 137 -8.05 -6.68 -28.65
C TYR A 137 -8.57 -7.78 -27.71
N THR A 138 -8.26 -9.04 -28.01
CA THR A 138 -8.67 -10.18 -27.18
C THR A 138 -8.08 -10.06 -25.76
N LYS A 139 -6.83 -9.60 -25.63
CA LYS A 139 -6.21 -9.37 -24.30
C LYS A 139 -6.88 -8.23 -23.54
N VAL A 140 -7.26 -7.15 -24.19
CA VAL A 140 -8.06 -6.07 -23.57
C VAL A 140 -9.42 -6.60 -23.14
N TRP A 141 -10.09 -7.39 -23.99
CA TRP A 141 -11.38 -8.02 -23.69
C TRP A 141 -11.30 -8.94 -22.46
N ASN A 142 -10.30 -9.82 -22.42
CA ASN A 142 -10.13 -10.76 -21.32
C ASN A 142 -9.74 -10.06 -20.00
N SER A 143 -8.97 -8.97 -20.07
CA SER A 143 -8.71 -8.09 -18.90
C SER A 143 -10.00 -7.45 -18.37
N ALA A 144 -10.86 -6.96 -19.24
CA ALA A 144 -12.15 -6.40 -18.86
C ALA A 144 -13.05 -7.44 -18.19
N LYS A 145 -13.05 -8.65 -18.75
CA LYS A 145 -13.79 -9.79 -18.17
C LYS A 145 -13.27 -10.18 -16.80
N ALA A 146 -11.93 -10.18 -16.62
CA ALA A 146 -11.29 -10.45 -15.33
C ALA A 146 -11.63 -9.36 -14.28
N GLU A 147 -11.60 -8.08 -14.68
CA GLU A 147 -11.98 -6.98 -13.78
C GLU A 147 -13.43 -7.12 -13.30
N ILE A 148 -14.37 -7.43 -14.18
CA ILE A 148 -15.78 -7.61 -13.82
C ILE A 148 -15.94 -8.79 -12.85
N ALA A 149 -15.22 -9.89 -13.07
CA ALA A 149 -15.24 -11.05 -12.17
C ALA A 149 -14.70 -10.71 -10.78
N LEU A 150 -13.54 -10.06 -10.71
CA LEU A 150 -12.94 -9.60 -9.46
C LEU A 150 -13.86 -8.63 -8.70
N ARG A 151 -14.44 -7.65 -9.39
CA ARG A 151 -15.41 -6.72 -8.78
C ARG A 151 -16.60 -7.43 -8.17
N ARG A 152 -17.14 -8.43 -8.85
CA ARG A 152 -18.30 -9.18 -8.37
C ARG A 152 -17.96 -9.98 -7.12
N ILE A 153 -16.90 -10.77 -7.14
CA ILE A 153 -16.53 -11.60 -5.98
C ILE A 153 -16.15 -10.72 -4.77
N LEU A 154 -15.39 -9.63 -4.96
CA LEU A 154 -15.05 -8.70 -3.88
C LEU A 154 -16.29 -8.05 -3.28
N LYS A 155 -17.27 -7.67 -4.12
CA LYS A 155 -18.54 -7.11 -3.66
C LYS A 155 -19.39 -8.12 -2.91
N ASP A 156 -19.52 -9.34 -3.46
CA ASP A 156 -20.37 -10.39 -2.89
C ASP A 156 -19.85 -10.89 -1.53
N THR A 157 -18.53 -10.89 -1.36
CA THR A 157 -17.87 -11.26 -0.10
C THR A 157 -17.72 -10.10 0.89
N GLY A 158 -17.83 -8.87 0.42
CA GLY A 158 -17.54 -7.68 1.22
C GLY A 158 -16.04 -7.43 1.44
N ALA A 159 -15.17 -8.10 0.67
CA ALA A 159 -13.74 -7.93 0.80
C ALA A 159 -13.29 -6.51 0.42
N LYS A 160 -12.38 -5.95 1.21
CA LYS A 160 -11.79 -4.62 1.00
C LYS A 160 -10.41 -4.69 0.35
N ALA A 161 -9.79 -5.87 0.35
CA ALA A 161 -8.46 -6.10 -0.21
C ALA A 161 -8.36 -7.50 -0.82
N PHE A 162 -7.41 -7.69 -1.72
CA PHE A 162 -7.16 -8.97 -2.36
C PHE A 162 -5.70 -9.11 -2.78
N THR A 163 -5.31 -10.36 -3.01
CA THR A 163 -4.01 -10.70 -3.60
C THR A 163 -4.20 -11.67 -4.75
N THR A 164 -3.25 -11.69 -5.66
CA THR A 164 -3.16 -12.69 -6.73
C THR A 164 -1.81 -13.40 -6.65
N ASN A 165 -1.78 -14.64 -7.19
CA ASN A 165 -0.57 -15.43 -7.30
C ASN A 165 -0.35 -15.80 -8.77
N PHE A 166 0.70 -15.30 -9.38
CA PHE A 166 0.94 -15.54 -10.82
C PHE A 166 1.44 -16.97 -11.14
N ASN A 167 1.72 -17.79 -10.12
CA ASN A 167 1.98 -19.23 -10.29
C ASN A 167 0.69 -20.06 -10.26
N ASP A 168 -0.44 -19.47 -9.86
CA ASP A 168 -1.76 -20.11 -9.84
C ASP A 168 -2.79 -19.16 -10.45
N LEU A 169 -2.87 -19.17 -11.78
CA LEU A 169 -3.78 -18.34 -12.56
C LEU A 169 -5.02 -19.10 -13.04
N GLY A 170 -5.12 -20.41 -12.75
CA GLY A 170 -6.20 -21.24 -13.30
C GLY A 170 -6.25 -21.17 -14.82
N ASP A 171 -7.43 -20.89 -15.39
CA ASP A 171 -7.66 -20.75 -16.83
C ASP A 171 -7.53 -19.29 -17.32
N PHE A 172 -6.99 -18.36 -16.52
CA PHE A 172 -6.66 -17.03 -17.04
C PHE A 172 -5.52 -17.12 -18.06
N ASP A 173 -5.70 -16.44 -19.18
CA ASP A 173 -4.72 -16.39 -20.27
C ASP A 173 -3.69 -15.26 -20.12
N GLN A 174 -3.81 -14.48 -19.04
CA GLN A 174 -2.92 -13.39 -18.66
C GLN A 174 -3.09 -13.05 -17.18
N ILE A 175 -2.10 -12.39 -16.58
CA ILE A 175 -2.21 -11.86 -15.23
C ILE A 175 -3.28 -10.75 -15.21
N PRO A 176 -4.19 -10.71 -14.22
CA PRO A 176 -5.24 -9.68 -14.13
C PRO A 176 -4.72 -8.33 -13.62
N GLY A 177 -3.57 -7.87 -14.16
CA GLY A 177 -2.87 -6.68 -13.70
C GLY A 177 -3.61 -5.39 -13.97
N LEU A 178 -4.20 -5.24 -15.17
CA LEU A 178 -5.04 -4.08 -15.50
C LEU A 178 -6.22 -3.96 -14.52
N ALA A 179 -6.86 -5.07 -14.19
CA ALA A 179 -7.93 -5.10 -13.20
C ALA A 179 -7.42 -4.65 -11.82
N SER A 180 -6.26 -5.14 -11.38
CA SER A 180 -5.64 -4.74 -10.11
C SER A 180 -5.30 -3.25 -10.07
N GLN A 181 -4.75 -2.69 -11.16
CA GLN A 181 -4.46 -1.26 -11.28
C GLN A 181 -5.72 -0.41 -11.05
N ARG A 182 -6.82 -0.77 -11.72
CA ARG A 182 -8.09 -0.03 -11.65
C ARG A 182 -8.80 -0.21 -10.30
N LEU A 183 -8.78 -1.41 -9.74
CA LEU A 183 -9.37 -1.67 -8.42
C LEU A 183 -8.62 -0.92 -7.30
N MET A 184 -7.30 -0.80 -7.40
CA MET A 184 -6.51 0.02 -6.47
C MET A 184 -6.89 1.50 -6.53
N GLU A 185 -7.13 2.05 -7.72
CA GLU A 185 -7.58 3.43 -7.89
C GLU A 185 -8.89 3.70 -7.14
N GLU A 186 -9.77 2.72 -7.06
CA GLU A 186 -11.04 2.78 -6.34
C GLU A 186 -10.92 2.45 -4.85
N GLY A 187 -9.72 2.08 -4.40
CA GLY A 187 -9.40 1.83 -3.01
C GLY A 187 -9.47 0.39 -2.54
N TYR A 188 -9.63 -0.56 -3.41
CA TYR A 188 -9.38 -1.94 -3.01
C TYR A 188 -7.89 -2.13 -2.70
N GLY A 189 -7.60 -2.73 -1.55
CA GLY A 189 -6.24 -3.11 -1.19
C GLY A 189 -5.69 -4.16 -2.15
N PHE A 190 -4.44 -3.99 -2.58
CA PHE A 190 -3.75 -4.96 -3.41
C PHE A 190 -2.33 -5.21 -2.92
N GLY A 191 -1.93 -6.46 -2.91
CA GLY A 191 -0.57 -6.94 -2.78
C GLY A 191 -0.37 -8.13 -3.70
N ALA A 192 0.75 -8.17 -4.41
CA ALA A 192 1.05 -9.26 -5.31
C ALA A 192 1.48 -10.53 -4.56
N GLU A 193 1.55 -11.67 -5.26
CA GLU A 193 2.22 -12.87 -4.79
C GLU A 193 1.64 -13.50 -3.51
N GLY A 194 0.39 -13.18 -3.19
CA GLY A 194 -0.25 -13.62 -1.95
C GLY A 194 0.03 -12.71 -0.74
N ASP A 195 0.69 -11.56 -0.92
CA ASP A 195 1.07 -10.64 0.15
C ASP A 195 -0.14 -9.85 0.69
N TRP A 196 -0.87 -10.50 1.57
CA TRP A 196 -2.02 -9.94 2.25
C TRP A 196 -1.67 -8.77 3.19
N LYS A 197 -0.44 -8.71 3.73
CA LYS A 197 0.02 -7.63 4.60
C LYS A 197 0.11 -6.32 3.83
N THR A 198 0.77 -6.35 2.67
CA THR A 198 0.86 -5.18 1.80
C THR A 198 -0.51 -4.81 1.21
N ALA A 199 -1.36 -5.80 0.88
CA ALA A 199 -2.73 -5.54 0.44
C ALA A 199 -3.53 -4.74 1.48
N ALA A 200 -3.49 -5.16 2.74
CA ALA A 200 -4.14 -4.45 3.85
C ALA A 200 -3.53 -3.07 4.09
N LEU A 201 -2.19 -2.97 4.05
CA LEU A 201 -1.48 -1.71 4.26
C LEU A 201 -1.80 -0.70 3.14
N TYR A 202 -1.87 -1.14 1.88
CA TYR A 202 -2.29 -0.27 0.78
C TYR A 202 -3.72 0.24 0.98
N ARG A 203 -4.67 -0.63 1.36
CA ARG A 203 -6.04 -0.21 1.68
C ARG A 203 -6.06 0.87 2.76
N THR A 204 -5.30 0.68 3.84
CA THR A 204 -5.18 1.63 4.94
C THR A 204 -4.59 2.96 4.46
N THR A 205 -3.52 2.92 3.65
CA THR A 205 -2.89 4.09 3.03
C THR A 205 -3.89 4.89 2.19
N TRP A 206 -4.59 4.19 1.29
CA TRP A 206 -5.60 4.81 0.43
C TRP A 206 -6.73 5.43 1.25
N PHE A 207 -7.19 4.73 2.30
CA PHE A 207 -8.29 5.22 3.14
C PHE A 207 -7.89 6.48 3.92
N MET A 208 -6.71 6.50 4.52
CA MET A 208 -6.19 7.68 5.23
C MET A 208 -5.97 8.87 4.30
N SER A 209 -5.61 8.63 3.03
CA SER A 209 -5.33 9.69 2.04
C SER A 209 -6.56 10.13 1.23
N GLN A 210 -7.76 9.63 1.53
CA GLN A 210 -8.97 10.04 0.81
C GLN A 210 -9.18 11.55 0.79
N GLY A 211 -9.45 12.09 -0.41
CA GLY A 211 -9.64 13.53 -0.63
C GLY A 211 -8.34 14.34 -0.62
N MET A 212 -7.19 13.70 -0.51
CA MET A 212 -5.88 14.31 -0.73
C MET A 212 -5.48 14.22 -2.22
N PRO A 213 -4.70 15.18 -2.75
CA PRO A 213 -4.60 15.36 -4.20
C PRO A 213 -3.54 14.53 -4.91
N LYS A 214 -2.57 13.93 -4.18
CA LYS A 214 -1.35 13.44 -4.83
C LYS A 214 -1.36 11.95 -5.16
N GLY A 215 -2.00 11.11 -4.33
CA GLY A 215 -2.21 9.69 -4.58
C GLY A 215 -1.21 8.74 -3.90
N CYS A 216 -1.56 7.45 -4.00
CA CYS A 216 -0.81 6.35 -3.42
C CYS A 216 -0.77 5.14 -4.36
N SER A 217 0.14 4.19 -4.12
CA SER A 217 0.29 2.96 -4.91
C SER A 217 0.88 1.82 -4.09
N PHE A 218 0.54 0.59 -4.48
CA PHE A 218 1.40 -0.56 -4.30
C PHE A 218 2.60 -0.43 -5.22
N LEU A 219 3.81 -0.73 -4.74
CA LEU A 219 5.07 -0.71 -5.50
C LEU A 219 5.99 -1.84 -5.03
N GLU A 220 6.96 -2.19 -5.87
CA GLU A 220 8.01 -3.15 -5.58
C GLU A 220 9.38 -2.52 -5.83
N ASP A 221 10.34 -2.75 -4.93
CA ASP A 221 11.76 -2.46 -5.14
C ASP A 221 12.31 -3.35 -6.26
N TYR A 222 12.24 -2.86 -7.50
CA TYR A 222 12.52 -3.66 -8.69
C TYR A 222 14.01 -3.71 -9.03
N THR A 223 14.71 -2.58 -8.94
CA THR A 223 16.14 -2.49 -9.29
C THR A 223 16.82 -1.36 -8.54
N LEU A 224 17.96 -1.69 -7.91
CA LEU A 224 18.89 -0.69 -7.41
C LEU A 224 19.71 -0.13 -8.57
N HIS A 225 19.65 1.17 -8.79
CA HIS A 225 20.31 1.87 -9.87
C HIS A 225 21.47 2.72 -9.32
N PHE A 226 22.69 2.28 -9.59
CA PHE A 226 23.92 2.97 -9.19
C PHE A 226 24.50 3.75 -10.38
N ASP A 227 23.88 4.88 -10.71
CA ASP A 227 24.40 5.79 -11.74
C ASP A 227 25.04 6.99 -11.04
N GLY A 228 26.33 7.22 -11.26
CA GLY A 228 27.20 8.11 -10.48
C GLY A 228 26.69 9.54 -10.21
N GLU A 229 25.61 9.99 -10.88
CA GLU A 229 24.98 11.29 -10.63
C GLU A 229 23.76 11.20 -9.71
N GLN A 230 22.96 10.14 -9.77
CA GLN A 230 21.77 9.92 -8.96
C GLN A 230 21.50 8.43 -8.75
N SER A 231 22.06 7.88 -7.67
CA SER A 231 21.72 6.53 -7.23
C SER A 231 20.30 6.48 -6.70
N ALA A 232 19.46 5.57 -7.24
CA ALA A 232 18.02 5.51 -6.98
C ALA A 232 17.51 4.07 -7.02
N ILE A 233 16.27 3.85 -6.58
CA ILE A 233 15.57 2.58 -6.71
C ILE A 233 14.47 2.72 -7.76
N LEU A 234 14.49 1.87 -8.78
CA LEU A 234 13.37 1.71 -9.69
C LEU A 234 12.26 0.94 -8.98
N GLN A 235 11.10 1.51 -8.96
CA GLN A 235 9.88 0.97 -8.40
C GLN A 235 8.93 0.57 -9.52
N ALA A 236 8.54 -0.67 -9.54
CA ALA A 236 7.57 -1.20 -10.50
C ALA A 236 6.86 -2.40 -9.87
N HIS A 237 6.16 -3.12 -10.62
CA HIS A 237 5.78 -4.54 -10.50
C HIS A 237 5.57 -5.06 -11.91
N MET A 238 5.23 -6.33 -12.06
CA MET A 238 4.98 -6.86 -13.40
C MET A 238 3.93 -6.03 -14.15
N LEU A 239 2.84 -5.61 -13.49
CA LEU A 239 1.77 -4.77 -14.06
C LEU A 239 1.17 -3.80 -13.03
N GLU A 240 1.10 -4.18 -11.76
CA GLU A 240 0.11 -3.73 -10.77
C GLU A 240 0.59 -2.49 -10.00
N VAL A 241 0.83 -1.40 -10.69
CA VAL A 241 1.07 -0.08 -10.08
C VAL A 241 -0.16 0.80 -10.26
N CYS A 242 -0.61 1.45 -9.19
CA CYS A 242 -1.85 2.23 -9.17
C CYS A 242 -1.74 3.51 -10.00
N PRO A 243 -2.68 3.81 -10.89
CA PRO A 243 -2.67 5.02 -11.72
C PRO A 243 -2.84 6.33 -10.94
N LEU A 244 -3.22 6.32 -9.66
CA LEU A 244 -3.29 7.52 -8.82
C LEU A 244 -1.96 8.27 -8.72
N ILE A 245 -0.82 7.59 -8.90
CA ILE A 245 0.50 8.23 -8.87
C ILE A 245 1.00 8.70 -10.24
N ALA A 246 0.25 8.47 -11.31
CA ALA A 246 0.66 8.82 -12.67
C ALA A 246 0.91 10.33 -12.85
N GLU A 247 2.04 10.70 -13.50
CA GLU A 247 2.34 12.10 -13.83
C GLU A 247 1.44 12.64 -14.93
N ALA A 248 1.07 11.78 -15.88
CA ALA A 248 0.20 12.08 -17.01
C ALA A 248 -0.87 10.99 -17.17
N LYS A 249 -1.82 11.21 -18.08
CA LYS A 249 -2.84 10.23 -18.40
C LYS A 249 -2.20 8.87 -18.74
N PRO A 250 -2.56 7.77 -18.05
CA PRO A 250 -2.01 6.46 -18.34
C PRO A 250 -2.34 5.99 -19.77
N LYS A 251 -1.46 5.17 -20.35
CA LYS A 251 -1.68 4.54 -21.65
C LYS A 251 -2.06 3.08 -21.48
N LEU A 252 -3.13 2.66 -22.12
CA LEU A 252 -3.47 1.25 -22.25
C LEU A 252 -2.62 0.65 -23.37
N GLU A 253 -1.80 -0.33 -23.01
CA GLU A 253 -0.90 -1.01 -23.93
C GLU A 253 -1.00 -2.52 -23.73
N VAL A 254 -0.60 -3.29 -24.75
CA VAL A 254 -0.53 -4.75 -24.71
C VAL A 254 0.89 -5.16 -25.07
N HIS A 255 1.55 -5.86 -24.15
CA HIS A 255 2.93 -6.29 -24.31
C HIS A 255 3.11 -7.71 -23.77
N ARG A 256 4.05 -8.44 -24.35
CA ARG A 256 4.43 -9.77 -23.88
C ARG A 256 4.96 -9.71 -22.44
N LEU A 257 4.51 -10.63 -21.62
CA LEU A 257 5.02 -10.91 -20.30
C LEU A 257 5.47 -12.38 -20.29
N SER A 258 6.69 -12.63 -19.83
CA SER A 258 7.27 -13.99 -19.75
C SER A 258 7.46 -14.49 -18.32
N ILE A 259 6.90 -13.80 -17.33
CA ILE A 259 6.94 -14.17 -15.91
C ILE A 259 5.55 -14.66 -15.49
N GLY A 260 5.50 -15.84 -14.89
CA GLY A 260 4.26 -16.51 -14.50
C GLY A 260 3.56 -17.16 -15.70
N ILE A 261 3.20 -16.40 -16.69
CA ILE A 261 2.63 -16.87 -17.96
C ILE A 261 3.33 -16.19 -19.13
N ASP A 262 3.69 -16.95 -20.16
CA ASP A 262 4.25 -16.37 -21.39
C ASP A 262 3.09 -15.97 -22.33
N SER A 263 2.64 -14.73 -22.22
CA SER A 263 1.47 -14.22 -22.92
C SER A 263 1.56 -12.71 -23.17
N GLU A 264 0.92 -12.24 -24.22
CA GLU A 264 0.57 -10.82 -24.36
C GLU A 264 -0.39 -10.44 -23.25
N THR A 265 -0.16 -9.27 -22.62
CA THR A 265 -0.91 -8.86 -21.43
C THR A 265 -1.27 -7.37 -21.49
N ALA A 266 -2.54 -7.06 -21.30
CA ALA A 266 -3.03 -5.68 -21.26
C ALA A 266 -2.69 -5.03 -19.91
N ARG A 267 -2.23 -3.77 -19.95
CA ARG A 267 -1.78 -3.00 -18.79
C ARG A 267 -1.85 -1.51 -19.02
N LEU A 268 -1.87 -0.75 -17.92
CA LEU A 268 -1.64 0.69 -17.96
C LEU A 268 -0.14 0.96 -17.79
N VAL A 269 0.41 1.77 -18.69
CA VAL A 269 1.81 2.19 -18.69
C VAL A 269 1.88 3.69 -18.43
N PHE A 270 2.69 4.09 -17.44
CA PHE A 270 2.93 5.48 -17.06
C PHE A 270 4.17 5.59 -16.19
N THR A 271 4.65 6.81 -16.00
CA THR A 271 5.65 7.17 -14.98
C THR A 271 4.97 7.95 -13.86
N SER A 272 5.50 7.82 -12.64
CA SER A 272 4.97 8.53 -11.48
C SER A 272 5.28 10.03 -11.51
N LYS A 273 4.50 10.80 -10.77
CA LYS A 273 4.81 12.19 -10.39
C LYS A 273 6.15 12.28 -9.69
N GLN A 274 6.76 13.45 -9.70
CA GLN A 274 7.92 13.78 -8.90
C GLN A 274 7.50 14.38 -7.55
N GLY A 275 8.36 14.26 -6.54
CA GLY A 275 8.18 14.87 -5.23
C GLY A 275 8.42 13.94 -4.06
N GLU A 276 8.34 14.50 -2.86
CA GLU A 276 8.49 13.75 -1.62
C GLU A 276 7.31 12.80 -1.40
N GLY A 277 7.62 11.66 -0.81
CA GLY A 277 6.65 10.64 -0.42
C GLY A 277 7.17 9.76 0.70
N VAL A 278 6.34 8.81 1.09
CA VAL A 278 6.65 7.84 2.13
C VAL A 278 6.33 6.44 1.64
N ALA A 279 7.30 5.55 1.70
CA ALA A 279 7.15 4.11 1.49
C ALA A 279 7.01 3.41 2.84
N ALA A 280 6.05 2.51 2.97
CA ALA A 280 5.79 1.76 4.20
C ALA A 280 5.60 0.27 3.91
N THR A 281 6.03 -0.58 4.84
CA THR A 281 5.73 -2.01 4.83
C THR A 281 5.50 -2.53 6.23
N ILE A 282 4.67 -3.56 6.38
CA ILE A 282 4.48 -4.30 7.64
C ILE A 282 5.11 -5.68 7.49
N VAL A 283 6.03 -5.99 8.40
CA VAL A 283 6.67 -7.31 8.45
C VAL A 283 6.28 -8.05 9.72
N ASP A 284 6.12 -9.36 9.57
CA ASP A 284 5.93 -10.29 10.68
C ASP A 284 7.30 -10.81 11.14
N LEU A 285 7.65 -10.56 12.39
CA LEU A 285 8.89 -11.03 13.01
C LEU A 285 8.68 -12.30 13.87
N GLY A 286 7.52 -12.95 13.75
CA GLY A 286 7.15 -14.15 14.50
C GLY A 286 6.71 -13.87 15.94
N ASN A 287 7.19 -12.82 16.55
CA ASN A 287 6.79 -12.41 17.90
C ASN A 287 6.08 -11.05 17.96
N ARG A 288 6.07 -10.30 16.86
CA ARG A 288 5.44 -8.99 16.72
C ARG A 288 5.36 -8.56 15.26
N PHE A 289 4.54 -7.59 14.98
CA PHE A 289 4.58 -6.86 13.72
C PHE A 289 5.48 -5.64 13.85
N ARG A 290 6.24 -5.36 12.76
CA ARG A 290 7.03 -4.14 12.62
C ARG A 290 6.56 -3.37 11.40
N LEU A 291 6.22 -2.11 11.58
CA LEU A 291 6.02 -1.13 10.53
C LEU A 291 7.36 -0.45 10.22
N ILE A 292 7.79 -0.55 8.98
CA ILE A 292 9.00 0.10 8.47
C ILE A 292 8.55 1.22 7.56
N VAL A 293 9.04 2.43 7.82
CA VAL A 293 8.68 3.63 7.06
C VAL A 293 9.93 4.31 6.57
N ASN A 294 10.01 4.56 5.25
CA ASN A 294 11.12 5.29 4.65
C ASN A 294 10.61 6.54 3.92
N LYS A 295 11.17 7.69 4.24
CA LYS A 295 10.99 8.90 3.43
C LYS A 295 11.74 8.75 2.11
N VAL A 296 11.09 9.11 1.02
CA VAL A 296 11.66 8.98 -0.32
C VAL A 296 11.41 10.23 -1.15
N GLU A 297 12.26 10.49 -2.12
CA GLU A 297 12.05 11.53 -3.12
C GLU A 297 11.89 10.89 -4.50
N CYS A 298 10.69 10.94 -5.05
CA CYS A 298 10.43 10.51 -6.42
C CYS A 298 11.02 11.52 -7.40
N ILE A 299 11.90 11.03 -8.27
CA ILE A 299 12.59 11.79 -9.29
C ILE A 299 12.09 11.40 -10.69
N LYS A 300 12.44 12.19 -11.68
CA LYS A 300 12.04 11.93 -13.07
C LYS A 300 12.64 10.61 -13.58
N SER A 301 11.79 9.68 -13.97
CA SER A 301 12.20 8.45 -14.61
C SER A 301 12.65 8.71 -16.06
N LYS A 302 13.73 8.04 -16.48
CA LYS A 302 14.10 7.96 -17.89
C LYS A 302 13.18 6.97 -18.61
N PRO A 303 12.91 7.12 -19.93
CA PRO A 303 12.17 6.14 -20.68
C PRO A 303 12.80 4.73 -20.60
N LEU A 304 11.98 3.73 -20.33
CA LEU A 304 12.40 2.34 -20.20
C LEU A 304 11.73 1.47 -21.30
N PRO A 305 12.15 1.59 -22.59
CA PRO A 305 11.45 0.96 -23.71
C PRO A 305 11.49 -0.58 -23.68
N LYS A 306 12.39 -1.17 -22.89
CA LYS A 306 12.45 -2.64 -22.69
C LYS A 306 11.70 -3.10 -21.45
N LEU A 307 11.12 -2.18 -20.68
CA LEU A 307 10.31 -2.44 -19.51
C LEU A 307 9.03 -1.63 -19.60
N PRO A 308 8.08 -2.03 -20.48
CA PRO A 308 6.83 -1.30 -20.70
C PRO A 308 5.81 -1.57 -19.59
N VAL A 309 6.10 -1.07 -18.39
CA VAL A 309 5.25 -1.16 -17.19
C VAL A 309 5.14 0.21 -16.53
N ALA A 310 4.12 0.37 -15.72
CA ALA A 310 4.01 1.52 -14.83
C ALA A 310 5.15 1.52 -13.81
N SER A 311 5.77 2.68 -13.57
CA SER A 311 6.95 2.74 -12.70
C SER A 311 7.11 4.10 -11.99
N ALA A 312 7.83 4.08 -10.88
CA ALA A 312 8.38 5.25 -10.21
C ALA A 312 9.90 5.07 -10.07
N LEU A 313 10.60 6.17 -9.92
CA LEU A 313 12.02 6.17 -9.60
C LEU A 313 12.21 7.05 -8.38
N TRP A 314 12.77 6.53 -7.30
CA TRP A 314 12.98 7.32 -6.10
C TRP A 314 14.37 7.17 -5.46
N ILE A 315 14.77 8.21 -4.75
CA ILE A 315 15.91 8.21 -3.85
C ILE A 315 15.40 7.99 -2.44
N PRO A 316 15.75 6.88 -1.76
CA PRO A 316 15.40 6.70 -0.36
C PRO A 316 16.28 7.61 0.51
N MET A 317 15.70 8.16 1.58
CA MET A 317 16.49 8.97 2.52
C MET A 317 17.39 8.06 3.40
N PRO A 318 18.56 8.58 3.82
CA PRO A 318 19.19 9.84 3.42
C PRO A 318 19.85 9.76 2.03
N ASN A 319 20.11 8.58 1.53
CA ASN A 319 20.63 8.22 0.21
C ASN A 319 20.40 6.72 -0.05
N LEU A 320 20.66 6.26 -1.27
CA LEU A 320 20.43 4.87 -1.67
C LEU A 320 21.16 3.87 -0.76
N GLU A 321 22.42 4.08 -0.48
CA GLU A 321 23.25 3.10 0.26
C GLU A 321 22.75 2.94 1.70
N VAL A 322 22.47 4.04 2.39
CA VAL A 322 21.99 4.00 3.78
C VAL A 322 20.52 3.58 3.85
N GLY A 323 19.67 4.14 3.00
CA GLY A 323 18.25 3.82 2.98
C GLY A 323 17.98 2.35 2.68
N ALA A 324 18.59 1.81 1.61
CA ALA A 324 18.48 0.39 1.27
C ALA A 324 19.08 -0.53 2.35
N ALA A 325 20.24 -0.16 2.91
CA ALA A 325 20.84 -0.95 3.98
C ALA A 325 19.98 -0.96 5.26
N ALA A 326 19.42 0.18 5.65
CA ALA A 326 18.51 0.28 6.81
C ALA A 326 17.23 -0.52 6.58
N TRP A 327 16.64 -0.43 5.38
CA TRP A 327 15.45 -1.20 5.00
C TRP A 327 15.69 -2.72 5.13
N ILE A 328 16.79 -3.21 4.57
CA ILE A 328 17.19 -4.63 4.66
C ILE A 328 17.44 -5.05 6.12
N LEU A 329 18.15 -4.22 6.91
CA LEU A 329 18.42 -4.49 8.32
C LEU A 329 17.16 -4.56 9.17
N ALA A 330 16.14 -3.77 8.84
CA ALA A 330 14.86 -3.80 9.51
C ALA A 330 14.00 -5.02 9.14
N GLY A 331 14.41 -5.79 8.13
CA GLY A 331 13.63 -6.90 7.56
C GLY A 331 12.61 -6.46 6.52
N GLY A 332 12.82 -5.30 5.92
CA GLY A 332 11.91 -4.73 4.91
C GLY A 332 11.75 -5.63 3.70
N THR A 333 10.54 -5.67 3.19
CA THR A 333 10.14 -6.46 2.02
C THR A 333 10.39 -5.71 0.73
N HIS A 334 10.34 -6.41 -0.42
CA HIS A 334 10.37 -5.75 -1.71
C HIS A 334 9.03 -5.08 -2.05
N HIS A 335 7.92 -5.50 -1.42
CA HIS A 335 6.61 -4.86 -1.57
C HIS A 335 6.44 -3.68 -0.60
N THR A 336 5.90 -2.59 -1.10
CA THR A 336 5.62 -1.38 -0.33
C THR A 336 4.24 -0.81 -0.63
N SER A 337 3.67 -0.16 0.37
CA SER A 337 2.59 0.81 0.19
C SER A 337 3.18 2.21 0.21
N PHE A 338 3.02 2.93 -0.88
CA PHE A 338 3.59 4.25 -1.09
C PHE A 338 2.52 5.33 -1.11
N SER A 339 2.83 6.51 -0.57
CA SER A 339 1.96 7.69 -0.63
C SER A 339 2.76 8.98 -0.77
N TYR A 340 2.28 9.88 -1.64
CA TYR A 340 2.73 11.27 -1.71
C TYR A 340 2.06 12.18 -0.67
N ASP A 341 0.95 11.75 -0.10
CA ASP A 341 0.10 12.58 0.75
C ASP A 341 0.36 12.35 2.24
N LEU A 342 0.65 11.11 2.63
CA LEU A 342 0.90 10.77 4.03
C LEU A 342 2.34 11.12 4.42
N THR A 343 2.51 11.56 5.67
CA THR A 343 3.81 11.81 6.28
C THR A 343 4.13 10.73 7.32
N VAL A 344 5.34 10.74 7.84
CA VAL A 344 5.77 9.84 8.93
C VAL A 344 4.82 9.93 10.13
N GLU A 345 4.29 11.12 10.46
CA GLU A 345 3.36 11.33 11.58
C GLU A 345 2.09 10.44 11.49
N TYR A 346 1.56 10.21 10.29
CA TYR A 346 0.42 9.30 10.12
C TYR A 346 0.75 7.86 10.53
N TRP A 347 1.95 7.43 10.22
CA TRP A 347 2.41 6.08 10.53
C TRP A 347 2.83 5.92 11.99
N GLU A 348 3.40 6.97 12.61
CA GLU A 348 3.63 7.01 14.05
C GLU A 348 2.32 6.88 14.83
N ASP A 349 1.31 7.67 14.45
CA ASP A 349 -0.02 7.60 15.05
C ASP A 349 -0.68 6.22 14.83
N TYR A 350 -0.51 5.63 13.64
CA TYR A 350 -1.04 4.30 13.33
C TYR A 350 -0.36 3.21 14.16
N ALA A 351 0.95 3.22 14.25
CA ALA A 351 1.72 2.25 15.04
C ALA A 351 1.41 2.37 16.54
N GLU A 352 1.27 3.59 17.06
CA GLU A 352 0.83 3.84 18.45
C GLU A 352 -0.57 3.26 18.69
N MET A 353 -1.52 3.46 17.76
CA MET A 353 -2.88 2.94 17.87
C MET A 353 -2.92 1.41 17.81
N ALA A 354 -2.15 0.81 16.91
CA ALA A 354 -2.05 -0.64 16.73
C ALA A 354 -1.22 -1.33 17.81
N GLY A 355 -0.40 -0.57 18.57
CA GLY A 355 0.53 -1.12 19.55
C GLY A 355 1.64 -1.98 18.93
N ILE A 356 2.06 -1.67 17.69
CA ILE A 356 3.11 -2.40 16.97
C ILE A 356 4.43 -1.63 16.97
N GLU A 357 5.53 -2.34 16.71
CA GLU A 357 6.83 -1.71 16.52
C GLU A 357 6.83 -0.85 15.26
N MET A 358 7.46 0.32 15.33
CA MET A 358 7.75 1.14 14.17
C MET A 358 9.21 1.53 14.13
N VAL A 359 9.80 1.58 12.94
CA VAL A 359 11.12 2.15 12.67
C VAL A 359 11.03 3.09 11.47
N VAL A 360 11.74 4.20 11.56
CA VAL A 360 11.75 5.25 10.54
C VAL A 360 13.12 5.37 9.91
N ILE A 361 13.14 5.46 8.60
CA ILE A 361 14.33 5.74 7.80
C ILE A 361 14.13 7.12 7.15
N ASP A 362 14.96 8.08 7.53
CA ASP A 362 14.85 9.47 7.12
C ASP A 362 16.23 10.11 6.87
N GLU A 363 16.26 11.39 6.68
CA GLU A 363 17.46 12.18 6.41
C GLU A 363 18.51 12.14 7.54
N ASN A 364 18.13 11.75 8.76
CA ASN A 364 19.01 11.68 9.94
C ASN A 364 19.51 10.26 10.20
N THR A 365 19.05 9.28 9.44
CA THR A 365 19.36 7.86 9.67
C THR A 365 20.83 7.58 9.44
N THR A 366 21.48 6.97 10.44
CA THR A 366 22.81 6.36 10.29
C THR A 366 22.74 4.88 10.62
N ILE A 367 23.47 4.05 9.89
CA ILE A 367 23.45 2.59 10.08
C ILE A 367 23.85 2.19 11.50
N SER A 368 24.78 2.92 12.14
CA SER A 368 25.19 2.62 13.52
C SER A 368 24.08 2.82 14.53
N GLU A 369 23.38 3.95 14.50
CA GLU A 369 22.29 4.25 15.43
C GLU A 369 21.08 3.37 15.11
N PHE A 370 20.76 3.16 13.85
CA PHE A 370 19.65 2.30 13.43
C PHE A 370 19.83 0.85 13.92
N LYS A 371 21.05 0.30 13.84
CA LYS A 371 21.34 -1.02 14.43
C LYS A 371 21.17 -1.06 15.95
N LYS A 372 21.47 0.03 16.67
CA LYS A 372 21.22 0.11 18.11
C LYS A 372 19.72 0.15 18.41
N GLU A 373 18.97 0.93 17.66
CA GLU A 373 17.52 1.00 17.76
C GLU A 373 16.89 -0.38 17.58
N LEU A 374 17.22 -1.09 16.51
CA LEU A 374 16.70 -2.43 16.25
C LEU A 374 17.00 -3.41 17.40
N ARG A 375 18.22 -3.36 17.99
CA ARG A 375 18.57 -4.20 19.13
C ARG A 375 17.82 -3.81 20.41
N MET A 376 17.59 -2.53 20.64
CA MET A 376 16.81 -2.06 21.77
C MET A 376 15.34 -2.45 21.64
N ASN A 377 14.79 -2.35 20.45
CA ASN A 377 13.43 -2.79 20.15
C ASN A 377 13.26 -4.30 20.37
N GLU A 378 14.25 -5.10 19.96
CA GLU A 378 14.23 -6.55 20.23
C GLU A 378 14.09 -6.84 21.73
N VAL A 379 14.90 -6.21 22.55
CA VAL A 379 14.83 -6.36 24.01
C VAL A 379 13.48 -5.86 24.57
N TYR A 380 13.04 -4.69 24.13
CA TYR A 380 11.78 -4.10 24.60
C TYR A 380 10.57 -5.02 24.34
N TYR A 381 10.44 -5.52 23.12
CA TYR A 381 9.29 -6.35 22.72
C TYR A 381 9.38 -7.78 23.30
N MET A 382 10.58 -8.31 23.56
CA MET A 382 10.71 -9.56 24.32
C MET A 382 10.25 -9.42 25.77
N LEU A 383 10.60 -8.32 26.44
CA LEU A 383 10.23 -8.08 27.83
C LEU A 383 8.73 -7.79 27.98
N ASN A 384 8.12 -7.06 27.06
CA ASN A 384 6.69 -6.76 27.10
C ASN A 384 5.80 -8.00 27.03
N LYS A 385 6.18 -9.03 26.27
CA LYS A 385 5.45 -10.32 26.25
C LYS A 385 5.53 -11.10 27.55
N ALA A 386 6.56 -10.88 28.37
CA ALA A 386 6.72 -11.55 29.66
C ALA A 386 6.01 -10.83 30.82
N LEU A 387 5.45 -9.64 30.58
CA LEU A 387 4.79 -8.79 31.60
C LEU A 387 3.27 -8.65 31.39
N CYS A 388 2.70 -9.31 30.37
CA CYS A 388 1.27 -9.31 30.06
C CYS A 388 0.59 -10.61 30.52
#